data_623650b1f679f75ae353603dba594da4
#
_entry.id   623650b1f679f75ae353603dba594da4
#
_cell.length_a   1.000
_cell.length_b   1.000
_cell.length_c   1.000
_cell.angle_alpha   90.00
_cell.angle_beta   90.00
_cell.angle_gamma   90.00
#
_symmetry.space_group_name_H-M   'P 1'
#
loop_
_entity.id
_entity.type
_entity.pdbx_description
1 polymer ?
#
loop_
_entity_poly.entity_id
_entity_poly.type
_entity_poly.pdbx_seq_one_letter_code
_entity_poly.pdbx_strand_id
1 'polypeptide(L)'
;MNHDLSVLFSNEVPLRPFTTSNVSDIPSWGSIIYTVFLDKTEYIYVGIGGLSGKAVTERNPRSRIIQHSQGRRSGDQFCIYIQDFFVIPQLIGKDYTPKKGYLDQLTKEFIQSRLTYRYLVVQTEDSDVEVRRMERELQQDMHGHGNPRLNGGVK
;
A
#
# COMPACT_ATOMS: atom_id res chain seq x y z
N MET A 1 -5.17 20.92 -8.47
CA MET A 1 -6.49 20.25 -8.56
C MET A 1 -6.74 19.56 -7.24
N ASN A 2 -7.91 19.76 -6.64
CA ASN A 2 -8.21 19.12 -5.35
C ASN A 2 -8.83 17.75 -5.66
N HIS A 3 -8.08 16.67 -5.40
CA HIS A 3 -8.60 15.32 -5.53
C HIS A 3 -9.48 14.98 -4.32
N ASP A 4 -10.63 14.40 -4.59
CA ASP A 4 -11.50 13.91 -3.52
C ASP A 4 -10.96 12.58 -2.99
N LEU A 5 -10.31 12.62 -1.84
CA LEU A 5 -9.72 11.43 -1.22
C LEU A 5 -10.77 10.48 -0.61
N SER A 6 -12.02 10.92 -0.44
CA SER A 6 -13.10 10.07 0.09
C SER A 6 -13.38 8.86 -0.80
N VAL A 7 -13.10 8.95 -2.09
CA VAL A 7 -13.28 7.84 -3.04
C VAL A 7 -12.40 6.63 -2.70
N LEU A 8 -11.27 6.83 -2.03
CA LEU A 8 -10.40 5.74 -1.53
C LEU A 8 -11.04 4.91 -0.41
N PHE A 9 -12.15 5.39 0.15
CA PHE A 9 -12.92 4.75 1.22
C PHE A 9 -14.34 4.36 0.79
N SER A 10 -14.69 4.61 -0.45
CA SER A 10 -16.01 4.33 -1.03
C SER A 10 -15.93 3.24 -2.12
N ASN A 11 -17.09 2.73 -2.53
CA ASN A 11 -17.17 1.77 -3.63
C ASN A 11 -17.00 2.39 -5.02
N GLU A 12 -16.79 3.69 -5.13
CA GLU A 12 -16.48 4.37 -6.39
C GLU A 12 -15.14 3.91 -6.96
N VAL A 13 -14.18 3.59 -6.09
CA VAL A 13 -12.93 2.95 -6.46
C VAL A 13 -12.96 1.50 -5.96
N PRO A 14 -12.87 0.49 -6.83
CA PRO A 14 -12.99 -0.89 -6.42
C PRO A 14 -11.81 -1.34 -5.56
N LEU A 15 -12.08 -2.24 -4.59
CA LEU A 15 -11.04 -2.96 -3.87
C LEU A 15 -10.36 -3.95 -4.79
N ARG A 16 -9.04 -3.96 -4.81
CA ARG A 16 -8.20 -4.85 -5.63
C ARG A 16 -7.30 -5.70 -4.75
N PRO A 17 -7.17 -7.00 -5.03
CA PRO A 17 -6.20 -7.84 -4.33
C PRO A 17 -4.76 -7.54 -4.81
N PHE A 18 -3.79 -7.82 -3.94
CA PHE A 18 -2.37 -7.73 -4.27
C PHE A 18 -1.91 -8.93 -5.11
N THR A 19 -2.26 -8.93 -6.38
CA THR A 19 -1.79 -9.94 -7.33
C THR A 19 -1.11 -9.24 -8.50
N THR A 20 -0.14 -9.90 -9.11
CA THR A 20 0.59 -9.34 -10.26
C THR A 20 -0.29 -9.10 -11.48
N SER A 21 -1.40 -9.83 -11.60
CA SER A 21 -2.36 -9.68 -12.71
C SER A 21 -3.20 -8.41 -12.64
N ASN A 22 -3.38 -7.81 -11.47
CA ASN A 22 -4.27 -6.67 -11.28
C ASN A 22 -3.60 -5.30 -11.48
N VAL A 23 -2.27 -5.25 -11.57
CA VAL A 23 -1.55 -3.97 -11.76
C VAL A 23 -1.68 -3.40 -13.16
N SER A 24 -2.11 -4.20 -14.14
CA SER A 24 -2.32 -3.73 -15.51
C SER A 24 -3.37 -2.63 -15.63
N ASP A 25 -4.32 -2.57 -14.70
CA ASP A 25 -5.35 -1.53 -14.64
C ASP A 25 -4.82 -0.18 -14.14
N ILE A 26 -3.69 -0.18 -13.44
CA ILE A 26 -3.02 1.04 -13.03
C ILE A 26 -2.30 1.62 -14.26
N PRO A 27 -2.48 2.90 -14.60
CA PRO A 27 -1.75 3.53 -15.68
C PRO A 27 -0.23 3.30 -15.58
N SER A 28 0.47 3.27 -16.72
CA SER A 28 1.89 2.97 -16.78
C SER A 28 2.80 4.13 -16.37
N TRP A 29 2.25 5.32 -16.19
CA TRP A 29 3.00 6.53 -15.84
C TRP A 29 2.22 7.41 -14.85
N GLY A 30 2.93 8.29 -14.16
CA GLY A 30 2.39 9.16 -13.12
C GLY A 30 2.78 8.72 -11.71
N SER A 31 2.15 9.31 -10.73
CA SER A 31 2.27 8.96 -9.32
C SER A 31 0.96 8.34 -8.79
N ILE A 32 1.08 7.54 -7.76
CA ILE A 32 -0.06 6.84 -7.16
C ILE A 32 -0.12 7.13 -5.66
N ILE A 33 -1.34 7.32 -5.16
CA ILE A 33 -1.66 7.16 -3.74
C ILE A 33 -2.60 5.98 -3.57
N TYR A 34 -2.40 5.18 -2.54
CA TYR A 34 -3.23 4.00 -2.30
C TYR A 34 -3.47 3.77 -0.81
N THR A 35 -4.64 3.24 -0.51
CA THR A 35 -5.05 2.81 0.83
C THR A 35 -5.17 1.29 0.86
N VAL A 36 -4.73 0.68 1.96
CA VAL A 36 -4.73 -0.78 2.13
C VAL A 36 -5.68 -1.17 3.25
N PHE A 37 -6.45 -2.22 2.99
CA PHE A 37 -7.46 -2.74 3.91
C PHE A 37 -7.20 -4.20 4.24
N LEU A 38 -7.29 -4.54 5.53
CA LEU A 38 -7.32 -5.91 6.03
C LEU A 38 -8.76 -6.43 5.95
N ASP A 39 -8.92 -7.62 5.37
CA ASP A 39 -10.23 -8.27 5.24
C ASP A 39 -11.30 -7.35 4.65
N LYS A 40 -10.90 -6.49 3.70
CA LYS A 40 -11.73 -5.54 2.95
C LYS A 40 -12.33 -4.38 3.77
N THR A 41 -12.12 -4.32 5.06
CA THR A 41 -12.82 -3.37 5.95
C THR A 41 -11.90 -2.52 6.81
N GLU A 42 -10.85 -3.08 7.39
CA GLU A 42 -9.97 -2.35 8.31
C GLU A 42 -8.90 -1.58 7.54
N TYR A 43 -8.91 -0.26 7.64
CA TYR A 43 -7.89 0.63 7.05
C TYR A 43 -6.56 0.50 7.81
N ILE A 44 -5.56 -0.10 7.19
CA ILE A 44 -4.30 -0.42 7.88
C ILE A 44 -3.09 0.37 7.38
N TYR A 45 -3.11 0.88 6.15
CA TYR A 45 -1.93 1.51 5.57
C TYR A 45 -2.29 2.48 4.44
N VAL A 46 -1.53 3.55 4.32
CA VAL A 46 -1.52 4.44 3.15
C VAL A 46 -0.10 4.51 2.58
N GLY A 47 0.01 4.50 1.28
CA GLY A 47 1.30 4.59 0.61
C GLY A 47 1.23 5.34 -0.71
N ILE A 48 2.40 5.66 -1.22
CA ILE A 48 2.59 6.38 -2.48
C ILE A 48 3.64 5.69 -3.34
N GLY A 49 3.56 5.90 -4.64
CA GLY A 49 4.51 5.37 -5.62
C GLY A 49 4.65 6.29 -6.82
N GLY A 50 5.58 5.98 -7.71
CA GLY A 50 5.87 6.84 -8.85
C GLY A 50 6.64 8.12 -8.46
N LEU A 51 7.53 8.03 -7.49
CA LEU A 51 8.30 9.14 -6.92
C LEU A 51 9.74 9.11 -7.42
N SER A 52 9.97 9.37 -8.65
CA SER A 52 11.35 9.56 -9.12
C SER A 52 11.57 11.02 -9.49
N GLY A 53 12.84 11.50 -9.41
CA GLY A 53 13.21 12.82 -9.94
C GLY A 53 13.12 12.94 -11.45
N LYS A 54 12.45 11.99 -12.11
CA LYS A 54 12.20 11.93 -13.54
C LYS A 54 10.94 12.71 -13.91
N ALA A 55 10.77 12.98 -15.20
CA ALA A 55 9.52 13.54 -15.72
C ALA A 55 8.33 12.64 -15.36
N VAL A 56 7.16 13.23 -15.22
CA VAL A 56 5.94 12.50 -14.81
C VAL A 56 5.64 11.29 -15.70
N THR A 57 5.91 11.39 -16.99
CA THR A 57 5.71 10.30 -17.98
C THR A 57 6.65 9.11 -17.80
N GLU A 58 7.74 9.28 -17.06
CA GLU A 58 8.72 8.23 -16.76
C GLU A 58 8.55 7.63 -15.36
N ARG A 59 7.64 8.17 -14.56
CA ARG A 59 7.33 7.64 -13.22
C ARG A 59 6.47 6.40 -13.36
N ASN A 60 6.78 5.35 -12.59
CA ASN A 60 6.04 4.09 -12.64
C ASN A 60 5.19 3.90 -11.37
N PRO A 61 3.87 4.15 -11.43
CA PRO A 61 3.01 4.00 -10.28
C PRO A 61 2.77 2.55 -9.87
N ARG A 62 3.01 1.57 -10.77
CA ARG A 62 2.78 0.13 -10.54
C ARG A 62 3.84 -0.51 -9.67
N SER A 63 5.07 -0.02 -9.72
CA SER A 63 6.24 -0.69 -9.14
C SER A 63 6.10 -0.94 -7.65
N ARG A 64 5.49 -0.01 -6.90
CA ARG A 64 5.31 -0.14 -5.46
C ARG A 64 4.31 -1.24 -5.09
N ILE A 65 3.21 -1.33 -5.80
CA ILE A 65 2.21 -2.38 -5.60
C ILE A 65 2.79 -3.76 -5.92
N ILE A 66 3.55 -3.88 -7.02
CA ILE A 66 4.25 -5.11 -7.38
C ILE A 66 5.23 -5.52 -6.27
N GLN A 67 6.02 -4.56 -5.77
CA GLN A 67 6.98 -4.80 -4.70
C GLN A 67 6.30 -5.32 -3.43
N HIS A 68 5.20 -4.68 -3.00
CA HIS A 68 4.44 -5.11 -1.83
C HIS A 68 3.87 -6.52 -1.98
N SER A 69 3.38 -6.88 -3.16
CA SER A 69 2.79 -8.19 -3.43
C SER A 69 3.77 -9.35 -3.28
N GLN A 70 5.08 -9.08 -3.31
CA GLN A 70 6.12 -10.09 -3.18
C GLN A 70 6.41 -10.50 -1.74
N GLY A 71 5.96 -9.73 -0.74
CA GLY A 71 6.12 -10.04 0.68
C GLY A 71 7.57 -10.00 1.20
N ARG A 72 8.50 -9.43 0.43
CA ARG A 72 9.90 -9.37 0.82
C ARG A 72 10.15 -8.26 1.83
N ARG A 73 10.65 -8.63 3.01
CA ARG A 73 11.00 -7.67 4.08
C ARG A 73 12.13 -6.72 3.66
N SER A 74 13.08 -7.19 2.90
CA SER A 74 14.24 -6.39 2.47
C SER A 74 13.83 -5.26 1.54
N GLY A 75 14.07 -4.01 1.98
CA GLY A 75 13.82 -2.81 1.19
C GLY A 75 12.34 -2.39 1.09
N ASP A 76 11.46 -3.00 1.84
CA ASP A 76 10.02 -2.67 1.83
C ASP A 76 9.45 -2.52 3.24
N GLN A 77 9.27 -1.28 3.67
CA GLN A 77 8.74 -0.96 5.01
C GLN A 77 7.32 -1.51 5.22
N PHE A 78 6.49 -1.54 4.18
CA PHE A 78 5.16 -2.14 4.25
C PHE A 78 5.24 -3.64 4.60
N CYS A 79 6.09 -4.40 3.92
CA CYS A 79 6.28 -5.81 4.21
C CYS A 79 6.85 -6.05 5.61
N ILE A 80 7.70 -5.13 6.12
CA ILE A 80 8.17 -5.18 7.51
C ILE A 80 6.99 -5.06 8.47
N TYR A 81 6.11 -4.09 8.29
CA TYR A 81 4.92 -3.92 9.13
C TYR A 81 4.00 -5.12 9.08
N ILE A 82 3.70 -5.65 7.89
CA ILE A 82 2.84 -6.83 7.75
C ILE A 82 3.44 -8.03 8.47
N GLN A 83 4.74 -8.27 8.31
CA GLN A 83 5.42 -9.38 8.96
C GLN A 83 5.39 -9.24 10.49
N ASP A 84 5.77 -8.06 11.00
CA ASP A 84 5.88 -7.83 12.44
C ASP A 84 4.51 -7.80 13.14
N PHE A 85 3.49 -7.23 12.52
CA PHE A 85 2.16 -7.04 13.15
C PHE A 85 1.18 -8.18 12.91
N PHE A 86 1.30 -8.92 11.82
CA PHE A 86 0.30 -9.92 11.44
C PHE A 86 0.86 -11.33 11.26
N VAL A 87 2.07 -11.49 10.71
CA VAL A 87 2.63 -12.82 10.42
C VAL A 87 3.29 -13.41 11.65
N ILE A 88 4.25 -12.71 12.25
CA ILE A 88 4.99 -13.20 13.43
C ILE A 88 4.06 -13.52 14.60
N PRO A 89 3.07 -12.68 14.96
CA PRO A 89 2.16 -13.01 16.06
C PRO A 89 1.39 -14.32 15.87
N GLN A 90 1.11 -14.74 14.64
CA GLN A 90 0.45 -16.01 14.35
C GLN A 90 1.36 -17.25 14.58
N LEU A 91 2.67 -17.04 14.64
CA LEU A 91 3.65 -18.11 14.85
C LEU A 91 3.96 -18.33 16.34
N ILE A 92 3.61 -17.41 17.21
CA ILE A 92 3.86 -17.51 18.66
C ILE A 92 3.10 -18.71 19.21
N GLY A 93 3.81 -19.61 19.91
CA GLY A 93 3.25 -20.83 20.49
C GLY A 93 3.02 -21.99 19.51
N LYS A 94 3.45 -21.85 18.26
CA LYS A 94 3.42 -22.91 17.27
C LYS A 94 4.81 -23.50 17.06
N ASP A 95 4.87 -24.77 16.68
CA ASP A 95 6.11 -25.41 16.23
C ASP A 95 6.56 -24.75 14.91
N TYR A 96 7.62 -23.98 15.00
CA TYR A 96 8.18 -23.26 13.88
C TYR A 96 9.63 -23.68 13.66
N THR A 97 9.91 -24.27 12.51
CA THR A 97 11.29 -24.57 12.08
C THR A 97 11.73 -23.49 11.09
N PRO A 98 12.70 -22.63 11.46
CA PRO A 98 13.17 -21.58 10.57
C PRO A 98 13.76 -22.16 9.28
N LYS A 99 13.33 -21.62 8.15
CA LYS A 99 13.90 -21.88 6.82
C LYS A 99 14.18 -20.55 6.14
N LYS A 100 15.24 -20.51 5.34
CA LYS A 100 15.56 -19.30 4.56
C LYS A 100 14.38 -18.91 3.68
N GLY A 101 13.93 -17.65 3.78
CA GLY A 101 12.83 -17.11 3.00
C GLY A 101 11.44 -17.52 3.47
N TYR A 102 11.29 -18.29 4.55
CA TYR A 102 9.99 -18.76 5.02
C TYR A 102 9.08 -17.64 5.51
N LEU A 103 9.63 -16.68 6.27
CA LEU A 103 8.85 -15.52 6.71
C LEU A 103 8.41 -14.63 5.55
N ASP A 104 9.24 -14.45 4.54
CA ASP A 104 8.86 -13.71 3.33
C ASP A 104 7.73 -14.42 2.58
N GLN A 105 7.79 -15.75 2.51
CA GLN A 105 6.72 -16.55 1.89
C GLN A 105 5.39 -16.42 2.66
N LEU A 106 5.41 -16.52 3.98
CA LEU A 106 4.21 -16.31 4.81
C LEU A 106 3.66 -14.89 4.69
N THR A 107 4.56 -13.89 4.62
CA THR A 107 4.17 -12.51 4.42
C THR A 107 3.49 -12.30 3.07
N LYS A 108 4.05 -12.88 2.01
CA LYS A 108 3.45 -12.88 0.67
C LYS A 108 2.06 -13.51 0.66
N GLU A 109 1.92 -14.68 1.27
CA GLU A 109 0.61 -15.37 1.37
C GLU A 109 -0.41 -14.55 2.14
N PHE A 110 -0.01 -13.91 3.23
CA PHE A 110 -0.89 -13.02 4.01
C PHE A 110 -1.35 -11.83 3.17
N ILE A 111 -0.43 -11.14 2.51
CA ILE A 111 -0.73 -9.98 1.67
C ILE A 111 -1.69 -10.36 0.55
N GLN A 112 -1.40 -11.43 -0.19
CA GLN A 112 -2.20 -11.83 -1.34
C GLN A 112 -3.58 -12.40 -0.97
N SER A 113 -3.72 -13.01 0.21
CA SER A 113 -4.99 -13.61 0.65
C SER A 113 -5.89 -12.67 1.48
N ARG A 114 -5.30 -11.76 2.26
CA ARG A 114 -6.02 -10.97 3.26
C ARG A 114 -6.09 -9.48 2.99
N LEU A 115 -5.19 -8.94 2.15
CA LEU A 115 -5.13 -7.50 1.90
C LEU A 115 -5.70 -7.13 0.54
N THR A 116 -6.36 -5.98 0.53
CA THR A 116 -6.85 -5.31 -0.67
C THR A 116 -6.44 -3.85 -0.64
N TYR A 117 -6.43 -3.21 -1.81
CA TYR A 117 -6.12 -1.78 -1.91
C TYR A 117 -7.06 -1.05 -2.84
N ARG A 118 -7.19 0.26 -2.62
CA ARG A 118 -7.77 1.23 -3.54
C ARG A 118 -6.71 2.26 -3.90
N TYR A 119 -6.80 2.85 -5.07
CA TYR A 119 -5.80 3.81 -5.51
C TYR A 119 -6.40 4.95 -6.33
N LEU A 120 -5.66 6.07 -6.33
CA LEU A 120 -5.81 7.16 -7.29
C LEU A 120 -4.47 7.40 -7.99
N VAL A 121 -4.53 7.71 -9.28
CA VAL A 121 -3.35 8.08 -10.07
C VAL A 121 -3.38 9.57 -10.34
N VAL A 122 -2.23 10.23 -10.13
CA VAL A 122 -2.01 11.65 -10.40
C VAL A 122 -1.01 11.75 -11.53
N GLN A 123 -1.41 12.39 -12.63
CA GLN A 123 -0.62 12.49 -13.86
C GLN A 123 -0.26 13.95 -14.21
N THR A 124 -0.06 14.78 -13.19
CA THR A 124 0.43 16.15 -13.34
C THR A 124 1.94 16.21 -13.14
N GLU A 125 2.59 17.28 -13.60
CA GLU A 125 4.04 17.48 -13.41
C GLU A 125 4.41 17.46 -11.91
N ASP A 126 3.56 17.98 -11.05
CA ASP A 126 3.74 18.04 -9.59
C ASP A 126 3.16 16.80 -8.87
N SER A 127 2.94 15.70 -9.58
CA SER A 127 2.25 14.52 -9.04
C SER A 127 2.92 13.95 -7.77
N ASP A 128 4.24 13.99 -7.68
CA ASP A 128 4.99 13.53 -6.51
C ASP A 128 4.76 14.43 -5.29
N VAL A 129 4.65 15.73 -5.47
CA VAL A 129 4.30 16.69 -4.41
C VAL A 129 2.86 16.49 -3.95
N GLU A 130 1.95 16.31 -4.90
CA GLU A 130 0.53 16.11 -4.61
C GLU A 130 0.29 14.81 -3.82
N VAL A 131 0.85 13.67 -4.25
CA VAL A 131 0.63 12.40 -3.53
C VAL A 131 1.29 12.39 -2.14
N ARG A 132 2.42 13.09 -1.94
CA ARG A 132 3.03 13.27 -0.61
C ARG A 132 2.15 14.10 0.31
N ARG A 133 1.48 15.12 -0.20
CA ARG A 133 0.50 15.90 0.55
C ARG A 133 -0.69 15.04 0.96
N MET A 134 -1.27 14.32 0.00
CA MET A 134 -2.41 13.41 0.23
C MET A 134 -2.07 12.33 1.26
N GLU A 135 -0.88 11.73 1.18
CA GLU A 135 -0.42 10.73 2.15
C GLU A 135 -0.40 11.29 3.58
N ARG A 136 0.17 12.48 3.77
CA ARG A 136 0.18 13.14 5.09
C ARG A 136 -1.22 13.45 5.60
N GLU A 137 -2.11 13.93 4.73
CA GLU A 137 -3.50 14.21 5.10
C GLU A 137 -4.22 12.95 5.58
N LEU A 138 -4.02 11.82 4.90
CA LEU A 138 -4.61 10.54 5.27
C LEU A 138 -3.96 9.94 6.53
N GLN A 139 -2.65 10.08 6.71
CA GLN A 139 -1.96 9.65 7.93
C GLN A 139 -2.41 10.43 9.18
N GLN A 140 -2.80 11.68 9.02
CA GLN A 140 -3.25 12.57 10.10
C GLN A 140 -4.76 12.58 10.29
N ASP A 141 -5.50 11.77 9.56
CA ASP A 141 -6.96 11.71 9.56
C ASP A 141 -7.64 13.08 9.31
N MET A 142 -7.08 13.87 8.40
CA MET A 142 -7.64 15.19 8.10
C MET A 142 -9.01 15.13 7.38
N HIS A 143 -9.42 13.95 6.94
CA HIS A 143 -10.68 13.72 6.21
C HIS A 143 -11.69 12.88 6.98
N GLY A 144 -11.43 12.51 8.25
CA GLY A 144 -12.37 11.79 9.11
C GLY A 144 -12.57 10.31 8.76
N HIS A 145 -11.59 9.67 8.12
CA HIS A 145 -11.63 8.24 7.78
C HIS A 145 -10.89 7.34 8.78
N GLY A 146 -10.35 7.93 9.84
CA GLY A 146 -9.48 7.25 10.80
C GLY A 146 -8.02 7.23 10.36
N ASN A 147 -7.14 6.95 11.30
CA ASN A 147 -5.71 6.80 11.02
C ASN A 147 -5.43 5.38 10.54
N PRO A 148 -4.57 5.18 9.53
CA PRO A 148 -4.14 3.85 9.16
C PRO A 148 -3.37 3.21 10.33
N ARG A 149 -3.69 1.95 10.63
CA ARG A 149 -3.16 1.24 11.82
C ARG A 149 -1.64 1.14 11.84
N LEU A 150 -1.00 0.96 10.67
CA LEU A 150 0.43 0.69 10.58
C LEU A 150 1.29 1.95 10.44
N ASN A 151 0.82 2.95 9.74
CA ASN A 151 1.60 4.16 9.46
C ASN A 151 0.82 5.46 9.65
N GLY A 152 -0.23 5.43 10.45
CA GLY A 152 -0.97 6.63 10.85
C GLY A 152 -0.30 7.39 11.98
N GLY A 153 -0.72 8.66 12.15
CA GLY A 153 -0.30 9.46 13.28
C GLY A 153 1.16 9.86 13.24
N VAL A 154 1.60 10.48 12.17
CA VAL A 154 2.91 11.16 12.18
C VAL A 154 2.83 12.26 13.21
N LYS A 155 3.49 12.01 14.35
CA LYS A 155 3.62 12.96 15.45
C LYS A 155 4.62 14.05 15.11
#